data_23fadb81dcb594fffd5aa955db9e2c11
#
_entry.id   23fadb81dcb594fffd5aa955db9e2c11
#
_cell.length_a   1.000
_cell.length_b   1.000
_cell.length_c   1.000
_cell.angle_alpha   90.00
_cell.angle_beta   90.00
_cell.angle_gamma   90.00
#
_symmetry.space_group_name_H-M   'P 1'
#
loop_
_entity.id
_entity.type
_entity.pdbx_description
1 polymer ?
#
loop_
_entity_poly.entity_id
_entity_poly.type
_entity_poly.pdbx_seq_one_letter_code
_entity_poly.pdbx_strand_id
1 'polypeptide(L)'
;MDRLREPVTATDIATRRLEVLPLEVEFADEMAVVLGDPSLHTFIGGAPLSARELRERYGRLLAGSPDPAVSWCNWVLRIRDEECLAGTVQATVGPGDGGLEAEIAWVVGAPWQGRGLATEAGLALVDWLGQWPVRTVVAHIHADHAASAAVATACGLAPTDRMHDGEVRWQRTLR
;
A
#
# COMPACT_ATOMS: atom_id res chain seq x y z
N MET A 1 17.18 16.65 -11.69
CA MET A 1 17.07 16.09 -10.35
C MET A 1 15.73 16.57 -9.77
N ASP A 2 14.67 15.78 -10.02
CA ASP A 2 13.33 16.13 -9.53
C ASP A 2 13.25 15.83 -8.04
N ARG A 3 13.61 16.84 -7.23
CA ARG A 3 13.23 16.83 -5.81
C ARG A 3 11.77 17.21 -5.73
N LEU A 4 10.99 16.47 -4.97
CA LEU A 4 9.66 16.92 -4.56
C LEU A 4 9.82 18.33 -3.97
N ARG A 5 9.16 19.32 -4.55
CA ARG A 5 9.11 20.68 -3.98
C ARG A 5 8.28 20.70 -2.70
N GLU A 6 7.37 19.72 -2.57
CA GLU A 6 6.50 19.52 -1.42
C GLU A 6 6.35 18.01 -1.19
N PRO A 7 6.18 17.57 0.08
CA PRO A 7 5.95 16.15 0.37
C PRO A 7 4.64 15.68 -0.27
N VAL A 8 4.63 14.46 -0.76
CA VAL A 8 3.41 13.79 -1.23
C VAL A 8 2.55 13.46 -0.01
N THR A 9 1.32 13.93 0.00
CA THR A 9 0.38 13.73 1.12
C THR A 9 -0.80 12.91 0.65
N ALA A 10 -1.16 11.87 1.42
CA ALA A 10 -2.32 11.05 1.15
C ALA A 10 -3.61 11.87 1.20
N THR A 11 -4.45 11.69 0.20
CA THR A 11 -5.79 12.29 0.12
C THR A 11 -6.82 11.18 -0.11
N ASP A 12 -8.10 11.48 0.10
CA ASP A 12 -9.19 10.54 -0.15
C ASP A 12 -9.19 10.07 -1.60
N ILE A 13 -9.36 8.77 -1.80
CA ILE A 13 -9.54 8.16 -3.10
C ILE A 13 -10.88 7.42 -3.08
N ALA A 14 -11.71 7.64 -4.07
CA ALA A 14 -12.99 6.98 -4.20
C ALA A 14 -12.96 5.99 -5.35
N THR A 15 -13.43 4.77 -5.11
CA THR A 15 -13.66 3.78 -6.14
C THR A 15 -15.13 3.35 -6.15
N ARG A 16 -15.49 2.40 -7.00
CA ARG A 16 -16.86 1.90 -7.08
C ARG A 16 -17.33 1.31 -5.73
N ARG A 17 -16.50 0.50 -5.08
CA ARG A 17 -16.87 -0.23 -3.85
C ARG A 17 -16.17 0.28 -2.60
N LEU A 18 -15.11 1.08 -2.76
CA LEU A 18 -14.23 1.46 -1.66
C LEU A 18 -14.16 2.98 -1.48
N GLU A 19 -14.09 3.37 -0.23
CA GLU A 19 -13.52 4.63 0.21
C GLU A 19 -12.10 4.32 0.70
N VAL A 20 -11.11 4.85 0.01
CA VAL A 20 -9.69 4.69 0.37
C VAL A 20 -9.32 5.94 1.18
N LEU A 21 -9.31 5.79 2.49
CA LEU A 21 -9.22 6.89 3.44
C LEU A 21 -7.80 7.06 3.96
N PRO A 22 -7.25 8.28 3.99
CA PRO A 22 -5.97 8.54 4.65
C PRO A 22 -5.96 7.98 6.06
N LEU A 23 -4.81 7.39 6.45
CA LEU A 23 -4.64 6.75 7.75
C LEU A 23 -4.90 7.73 8.89
N GLU A 24 -5.60 7.25 9.92
CA GLU A 24 -5.80 7.93 11.21
C GLU A 24 -5.55 6.92 12.33
N VAL A 25 -5.09 7.40 13.48
CA VAL A 25 -4.80 6.53 14.64
C VAL A 25 -6.06 5.81 15.11
N GLU A 26 -7.21 6.45 15.00
CA GLU A 26 -8.52 5.94 15.40
C GLU A 26 -8.93 4.67 14.65
N PHE A 27 -8.39 4.43 13.46
CA PHE A 27 -8.63 3.18 12.70
C PHE A 27 -7.95 1.95 13.29
N ALA A 28 -7.00 2.13 14.21
CA ALA A 28 -6.20 1.03 14.72
C ALA A 28 -7.01 -0.05 15.42
N ASP A 29 -8.05 0.30 16.16
CA ASP A 29 -8.86 -0.66 16.89
C ASP A 29 -9.60 -1.62 15.95
N GLU A 30 -10.26 -1.10 14.94
CA GLU A 30 -10.91 -1.94 13.92
C GLU A 30 -9.88 -2.69 13.08
N MET A 31 -8.80 -2.03 12.68
CA MET A 31 -7.75 -2.65 11.86
C MET A 31 -6.99 -3.76 12.59
N ALA A 32 -6.86 -3.71 13.91
CA ALA A 32 -6.29 -4.81 14.68
C ALA A 32 -7.10 -6.10 14.52
N VAL A 33 -8.42 -5.99 14.40
CA VAL A 33 -9.31 -7.13 14.11
C VAL A 33 -9.17 -7.56 12.64
N VAL A 34 -9.19 -6.62 11.71
CA VAL A 34 -9.07 -6.88 10.27
C VAL A 34 -7.77 -7.61 9.93
N LEU A 35 -6.66 -7.22 10.54
CA LEU A 35 -5.33 -7.76 10.32
C LEU A 35 -4.96 -8.88 11.32
N GLY A 36 -5.92 -9.36 12.10
CA GLY A 36 -5.68 -10.29 13.19
C GLY A 36 -5.48 -11.75 12.77
N ASP A 37 -5.73 -12.11 11.51
CA ASP A 37 -5.52 -13.47 11.04
C ASP A 37 -4.02 -13.74 10.81
N PRO A 38 -3.43 -14.76 11.51
CA PRO A 38 -2.01 -15.09 11.32
C PRO A 38 -1.63 -15.44 9.88
N SER A 39 -2.56 -15.92 9.06
CA SER A 39 -2.31 -16.25 7.65
C SER A 39 -1.86 -15.04 6.82
N LEU A 40 -2.24 -13.82 7.20
CA LEU A 40 -1.80 -12.59 6.53
C LEU A 40 -0.29 -12.36 6.66
N HIS A 41 0.35 -12.96 7.67
CA HIS A 41 1.77 -12.78 7.95
C HIS A 41 2.66 -13.85 7.29
N THR A 42 2.09 -14.80 6.56
CA THR A 42 2.84 -15.88 5.89
C THR A 42 3.91 -15.34 4.94
N PHE A 43 3.60 -14.28 4.18
CA PHE A 43 4.53 -13.68 3.21
C PHE A 43 5.15 -12.37 3.69
N ILE A 44 4.49 -11.63 4.56
CA ILE A 44 4.98 -10.32 5.04
C ILE A 44 5.81 -10.44 6.32
N GLY A 45 5.81 -11.60 6.96
CA GLY A 45 6.53 -11.85 8.21
C GLY A 45 5.87 -11.24 9.44
N GLY A 46 6.45 -11.52 10.62
CA GLY A 46 5.94 -11.02 11.89
C GLY A 46 4.69 -11.75 12.37
N ALA A 47 3.96 -11.10 13.26
CA ALA A 47 2.72 -11.59 13.85
C ALA A 47 1.69 -10.46 13.91
N PRO A 48 0.39 -10.78 14.08
CA PRO A 48 -0.63 -9.75 14.27
C PRO A 48 -0.29 -8.84 15.45
N LEU A 49 -0.47 -7.53 15.25
CA LEU A 49 -0.28 -6.53 16.30
C LEU A 49 -1.56 -6.37 17.12
N SER A 50 -1.40 -6.08 18.43
CA SER A 50 -2.52 -5.64 19.27
C SER A 50 -3.00 -4.26 18.81
N ALA A 51 -4.20 -3.86 19.24
CA ALA A 51 -4.72 -2.53 18.97
C ALA A 51 -3.79 -1.42 19.49
N ARG A 52 -3.18 -1.62 20.67
CA ARG A 52 -2.21 -0.69 21.24
C ARG A 52 -0.95 -0.56 20.39
N GLU A 53 -0.36 -1.68 20.00
CA GLU A 53 0.83 -1.72 19.15
C GLU A 53 0.55 -1.09 17.78
N LEU A 54 -0.65 -1.34 17.23
CA LEU A 54 -1.06 -0.78 15.96
C LEU A 54 -1.28 0.75 16.04
N ARG A 55 -1.85 1.25 17.14
CA ARG A 55 -1.95 2.70 17.38
C ARG A 55 -0.56 3.36 17.43
N GLU A 56 0.38 2.74 18.13
CA GLU A 56 1.76 3.22 18.19
C GLU A 56 2.41 3.26 16.80
N ARG A 57 2.20 2.19 16.01
CA ARG A 57 2.68 2.13 14.63
C ARG A 57 2.04 3.21 13.75
N TYR A 58 0.74 3.40 13.83
CA TYR A 58 0.04 4.43 13.05
C TYR A 58 0.50 5.84 13.43
N GLY A 59 0.76 6.08 14.69
CA GLY A 59 1.36 7.34 15.15
C GLY A 59 2.73 7.60 14.51
N ARG A 60 3.58 6.58 14.41
CA ARG A 60 4.89 6.69 13.73
C ARG A 60 4.75 6.93 12.24
N LEU A 61 3.83 6.24 11.57
CA LEU A 61 3.57 6.43 10.14
C LEU A 61 3.07 7.84 9.84
N LEU A 62 2.18 8.36 10.69
CA LEU A 62 1.62 9.71 10.53
C LEU A 62 2.63 10.82 10.85
N ALA A 63 3.63 10.54 11.68
CA ALA A 63 4.74 11.47 11.93
C ALA A 63 5.60 11.68 10.66
N GLY A 64 5.52 10.78 9.71
CA GLY A 64 6.22 10.86 8.44
C GLY A 64 7.65 10.32 8.47
N SER A 65 8.25 10.25 7.29
CA SER A 65 9.63 9.77 7.12
C SER A 65 10.63 10.72 7.77
N PRO A 66 11.67 10.19 8.45
CA PRO A 66 12.79 11.00 8.92
C PRO A 66 13.63 11.57 7.77
N ASP A 67 13.56 10.97 6.58
CA ASP A 67 14.20 11.49 5.37
C ASP A 67 13.25 12.45 4.66
N PRO A 68 13.60 13.76 4.52
CA PRO A 68 12.75 14.74 3.86
C PRO A 68 12.55 14.50 2.36
N ALA A 69 13.37 13.64 1.75
CA ALA A 69 13.22 13.25 0.35
C ALA A 69 12.19 12.13 0.15
N VAL A 70 11.69 11.53 1.23
CA VAL A 70 10.78 10.38 1.21
C VAL A 70 9.46 10.75 1.88
N SER A 71 8.36 10.42 1.20
CA SER A 71 7.00 10.59 1.73
C SER A 71 6.36 9.24 2.00
N TRP A 72 5.78 9.08 3.17
CA TRP A 72 4.99 7.91 3.55
C TRP A 72 3.51 8.22 3.41
N CYS A 73 2.85 7.54 2.50
CA CYS A 73 1.42 7.68 2.25
C CYS A 73 0.71 6.37 2.62
N ASN A 74 -0.25 6.45 3.52
CA ASN A 74 -0.95 5.28 4.04
C ASN A 74 -2.46 5.52 4.04
N TRP A 75 -3.22 4.49 3.70
CA TRP A 75 -4.67 4.51 3.66
C TRP A 75 -5.24 3.23 4.26
N VAL A 76 -6.46 3.30 4.75
CA VAL A 76 -7.32 2.15 5.03
C VAL A 76 -8.38 2.02 3.95
N LEU A 77 -8.86 0.81 3.72
CA LEU A 77 -9.91 0.49 2.76
C LEU A 77 -11.23 0.31 3.49
N ARG A 78 -12.20 1.18 3.23
CA ARG A 78 -13.56 1.06 3.75
C ARG A 78 -14.49 0.60 2.65
N ILE A 79 -15.21 -0.49 2.91
CA ILE A 79 -16.22 -0.99 1.97
C ILE A 79 -17.51 -0.18 2.16
N ARG A 80 -17.98 0.50 1.10
CA ARG A 80 -19.13 1.40 1.17
C ARG A 80 -20.38 0.72 1.67
N ASP A 81 -20.76 -0.40 1.06
CA ASP A 81 -22.01 -1.08 1.33
C ASP A 81 -22.02 -1.80 2.70
N GLU A 82 -20.88 -2.18 3.19
CA GLU A 82 -20.73 -2.89 4.46
C GLU A 82 -20.33 -1.97 5.62
N GLU A 83 -19.94 -0.73 5.32
CA GLU A 83 -19.50 0.29 6.27
C GLU A 83 -18.41 -0.20 7.24
N CYS A 84 -17.49 -1.05 6.76
CA CYS A 84 -16.41 -1.63 7.56
C CYS A 84 -15.07 -1.48 6.88
N LEU A 85 -13.99 -1.49 7.67
CA LEU A 85 -12.63 -1.54 7.15
C LEU A 85 -12.29 -2.97 6.74
N ALA A 86 -11.54 -3.11 5.65
CA ALA A 86 -11.19 -4.42 5.07
C ALA A 86 -9.71 -4.61 4.78
N GLY A 87 -8.92 -3.55 4.83
CA GLY A 87 -7.51 -3.64 4.52
C GLY A 87 -6.79 -2.31 4.46
N THR A 88 -5.59 -2.34 3.92
CA THR A 88 -4.72 -1.17 3.76
C THR A 88 -4.07 -1.13 2.38
N VAL A 89 -3.75 0.07 1.92
CA VAL A 89 -2.77 0.30 0.86
C VAL A 89 -1.80 1.38 1.30
N GLN A 90 -0.59 1.33 0.78
CA GLN A 90 0.44 2.31 1.10
C GLN A 90 1.32 2.59 -0.10
N ALA A 91 1.91 3.78 -0.11
CA ALA A 91 2.94 4.19 -1.06
C ALA A 91 4.07 4.90 -0.32
N THR A 92 5.29 4.46 -0.56
CA THR A 92 6.51 5.15 -0.15
C THR A 92 7.08 5.84 -1.37
N VAL A 93 7.06 7.15 -1.40
CA VAL A 93 7.49 7.94 -2.56
C VAL A 93 8.83 8.60 -2.26
N GLY A 94 9.81 8.36 -3.10
CA GLY A 94 11.14 8.89 -2.94
C GLY A 94 11.97 8.83 -4.23
N PRO A 95 13.27 9.20 -4.16
CA PRO A 95 14.16 9.14 -5.30
C PRO A 95 14.37 7.70 -5.78
N GLY A 96 14.30 7.49 -7.08
CA GLY A 96 14.63 6.23 -7.74
C GLY A 96 15.64 6.45 -8.87
N ASP A 97 15.99 5.39 -9.58
CA ASP A 97 17.04 5.42 -10.62
C ASP A 97 16.69 6.35 -11.79
N GLY A 98 15.43 6.49 -12.13
CA GLY A 98 14.97 7.27 -13.29
C GLY A 98 14.11 8.49 -12.93
N GLY A 99 14.07 8.91 -11.68
CA GLY A 99 13.20 9.98 -11.17
C GLY A 99 12.49 9.54 -9.90
N LEU A 100 11.35 10.15 -9.58
CA LEU A 100 10.58 9.72 -8.40
C LEU A 100 9.99 8.33 -8.61
N GLU A 101 10.11 7.52 -7.57
CA GLU A 101 9.63 6.15 -7.50
C GLU A 101 8.64 6.01 -6.34
N ALA A 102 7.57 5.28 -6.56
CA ALA A 102 6.62 4.92 -5.52
C ALA A 102 6.62 3.40 -5.31
N GLU A 103 7.03 2.96 -4.15
CA GLU A 103 6.87 1.57 -3.74
C GLU A 103 5.49 1.41 -3.09
N ILE A 104 4.66 0.54 -3.65
CA ILE A 104 3.31 0.29 -3.19
C ILE A 104 3.18 -1.09 -2.53
N ALA A 105 2.26 -1.17 -1.57
CA ALA A 105 1.90 -2.41 -0.92
C ALA A 105 0.41 -2.41 -0.56
N TRP A 106 -0.16 -3.60 -0.44
CA TRP A 106 -1.57 -3.81 -0.10
C TRP A 106 -1.73 -5.02 0.79
N VAL A 107 -2.70 -4.95 1.68
CA VAL A 107 -3.15 -6.07 2.52
C VAL A 107 -4.66 -6.02 2.62
N VAL A 108 -5.32 -7.14 2.36
CA VAL A 108 -6.77 -7.30 2.56
C VAL A 108 -7.00 -8.37 3.63
N GLY A 109 -7.84 -8.06 4.61
CA GLY A 109 -8.19 -8.98 5.68
C GLY A 109 -8.82 -10.28 5.15
N ALA A 110 -8.56 -11.40 5.82
CA ALA A 110 -8.95 -12.74 5.34
C ALA A 110 -10.43 -12.86 4.93
N PRO A 111 -11.42 -12.32 5.70
CA PRO A 111 -12.83 -12.42 5.32
C PRO A 111 -13.19 -11.73 3.98
N TRP A 112 -12.38 -10.79 3.54
CA TRP A 112 -12.65 -9.97 2.35
C TRP A 112 -11.79 -10.33 1.15
N GLN A 113 -10.90 -11.32 1.28
CA GLN A 113 -10.07 -11.80 0.18
C GLN A 113 -10.89 -12.50 -0.91
N GLY A 114 -10.35 -12.55 -2.13
CA GLY A 114 -11.00 -13.19 -3.26
C GLY A 114 -12.17 -12.41 -3.87
N ARG A 115 -12.35 -11.14 -3.50
CA ARG A 115 -13.43 -10.27 -3.98
C ARG A 115 -12.95 -9.18 -4.96
N GLY A 116 -11.67 -9.16 -5.29
CA GLY A 116 -11.08 -8.15 -6.18
C GLY A 116 -10.83 -6.79 -5.53
N LEU A 117 -10.89 -6.68 -4.20
CA LEU A 117 -10.74 -5.40 -3.49
C LEU A 117 -9.30 -4.88 -3.55
N ALA A 118 -8.29 -5.75 -3.42
CA ALA A 118 -6.90 -5.34 -3.55
C ALA A 118 -6.58 -4.81 -4.95
N THR A 119 -7.11 -5.43 -6.00
CA THR A 119 -6.98 -4.98 -7.38
C THR A 119 -7.64 -3.61 -7.58
N GLU A 120 -8.86 -3.44 -7.08
CA GLU A 120 -9.59 -2.17 -7.18
C GLU A 120 -8.83 -1.04 -6.48
N ALA A 121 -8.35 -1.29 -5.27
CA ALA A 121 -7.56 -0.33 -4.49
C ALA A 121 -6.20 -0.04 -5.15
N GLY A 122 -5.52 -1.06 -5.64
CA GLY A 122 -4.22 -0.92 -6.31
C GLY A 122 -4.30 -0.09 -7.59
N LEU A 123 -5.31 -0.34 -8.43
CA LEU A 123 -5.55 0.47 -9.63
C LEU A 123 -5.82 1.93 -9.30
N ALA A 124 -6.65 2.19 -8.30
CA ALA A 124 -6.94 3.55 -7.86
C ALA A 124 -5.70 4.25 -7.28
N LEU A 125 -4.86 3.53 -6.55
CA LEU A 125 -3.60 4.05 -6.03
C LEU A 125 -2.62 4.41 -7.16
N VAL A 126 -2.50 3.57 -8.18
CA VAL A 126 -1.64 3.85 -9.34
C VAL A 126 -2.13 5.08 -10.10
N ASP A 127 -3.44 5.23 -10.30
CA ASP A 127 -4.01 6.43 -10.92
C ASP A 127 -3.76 7.69 -10.08
N TRP A 128 -3.90 7.59 -8.76
CA TRP A 128 -3.62 8.68 -7.85
C TRP A 128 -2.13 9.09 -7.90
N LEU A 129 -1.21 8.11 -7.93
CA LEU A 129 0.22 8.37 -8.08
C LEU A 129 0.56 9.04 -9.41
N GLY A 130 -0.20 8.77 -10.45
CA GLY A 130 -0.04 9.40 -11.76
C GLY A 130 -0.32 10.92 -11.77
N GLN A 131 -0.94 11.46 -10.73
CA GLN A 131 -1.16 12.91 -10.55
C GLN A 131 0.09 13.63 -9.99
N TRP A 132 1.03 12.86 -9.48
CA TRP A 132 2.31 13.34 -8.96
C TRP A 132 3.42 13.09 -9.98
N PRO A 133 4.59 13.71 -9.87
CA PRO A 133 5.71 13.48 -10.79
C PRO A 133 6.42 12.13 -10.55
N VAL A 134 5.65 11.09 -10.22
CA VAL A 134 6.14 9.72 -10.05
C VAL A 134 6.38 9.11 -11.44
N ARG A 135 7.57 8.59 -11.65
CA ARG A 135 7.94 7.93 -12.91
C ARG A 135 7.80 6.42 -12.89
N THR A 136 8.05 5.83 -11.74
CA THR A 136 8.03 4.37 -11.61
C THR A 136 7.23 3.97 -10.39
N VAL A 137 6.33 3.01 -10.56
CA VAL A 137 5.63 2.33 -9.48
C VAL A 137 6.25 0.96 -9.31
N VAL A 138 6.56 0.60 -8.07
CA VAL A 138 7.26 -0.64 -7.70
C VAL A 138 6.47 -1.39 -6.63
N ALA A 139 6.50 -2.70 -6.67
CA ALA A 139 6.06 -3.57 -5.58
C ALA A 139 7.06 -4.70 -5.40
N HIS A 140 7.30 -5.09 -4.16
CA HIS A 140 8.14 -6.24 -3.83
C HIS A 140 7.24 -7.38 -3.37
N ILE A 141 7.30 -8.52 -4.05
CA ILE A 141 6.37 -9.63 -3.88
C ILE A 141 7.16 -10.93 -3.74
N HIS A 142 6.84 -11.70 -2.70
CA HIS A 142 7.40 -13.04 -2.53
C HIS A 142 7.06 -13.92 -3.76
N ALA A 143 8.03 -14.67 -4.25
CA ALA A 143 7.88 -15.48 -5.47
C ALA A 143 6.69 -16.47 -5.41
N ASP A 144 6.35 -16.95 -4.21
CA ASP A 144 5.26 -17.91 -3.99
C ASP A 144 3.90 -17.23 -3.73
N HIS A 145 3.85 -15.90 -3.64
CA HIS A 145 2.62 -15.16 -3.35
C HIS A 145 1.83 -14.88 -4.64
N ALA A 146 1.18 -15.90 -5.17
CA ALA A 146 0.44 -15.83 -6.42
C ALA A 146 -0.69 -14.79 -6.42
N ALA A 147 -1.37 -14.60 -5.29
CA ALA A 147 -2.46 -13.62 -5.15
C ALA A 147 -1.96 -12.18 -5.33
N SER A 148 -0.84 -11.81 -4.69
CA SER A 148 -0.23 -10.48 -4.89
C SER A 148 0.34 -10.29 -6.29
N ALA A 149 0.91 -11.34 -6.88
CA ALA A 149 1.38 -11.30 -8.27
C ALA A 149 0.22 -11.01 -9.25
N ALA A 150 -0.95 -11.61 -9.01
CA ALA A 150 -2.16 -11.33 -9.80
C ALA A 150 -2.62 -9.88 -9.66
N VAL A 151 -2.60 -9.32 -8.46
CA VAL A 151 -2.92 -7.91 -8.22
C VAL A 151 -1.92 -7.00 -8.94
N ALA A 152 -0.63 -7.25 -8.81
CA ALA A 152 0.41 -6.48 -9.49
C ALA A 152 0.23 -6.49 -11.01
N THR A 153 -0.02 -7.66 -11.60
CA THR A 153 -0.31 -7.81 -13.03
C THR A 153 -1.52 -6.98 -13.45
N ALA A 154 -2.62 -7.05 -12.70
CA ALA A 154 -3.82 -6.28 -12.97
C ALA A 154 -3.57 -4.76 -12.88
N CYS A 155 -2.67 -4.32 -12.00
CA CYS A 155 -2.25 -2.93 -11.88
C CYS A 155 -1.23 -2.49 -12.95
N GLY A 156 -0.86 -3.37 -13.86
CA GLY A 156 0.06 -3.08 -14.96
C GLY A 156 1.54 -3.17 -14.61
N LEU A 157 1.87 -3.74 -13.45
CA LEU A 157 3.26 -4.04 -13.09
C LEU A 157 3.69 -5.37 -13.74
N ALA A 158 4.98 -5.48 -14.01
CA ALA A 158 5.60 -6.72 -14.50
C ALA A 158 6.79 -7.09 -13.60
N PRO A 159 7.05 -8.40 -13.41
CA PRO A 159 8.21 -8.84 -12.64
C PRO A 159 9.50 -8.50 -13.37
N THR A 160 10.54 -8.20 -12.60
CA THR A 160 11.90 -7.96 -13.09
C THR A 160 12.83 -9.06 -12.60
N ASP A 161 14.08 -9.04 -13.03
CA ASP A 161 15.13 -9.93 -12.54
C ASP A 161 15.78 -9.44 -11.23
N ARG A 162 15.31 -8.30 -10.69
CA ARG A 162 15.83 -7.72 -9.44
C ARG A 162 15.11 -8.32 -8.24
N MET A 163 15.89 -8.57 -7.19
CA MET A 163 15.41 -9.05 -5.91
C MET A 163 15.69 -8.02 -4.83
N HIS A 164 14.83 -7.96 -3.82
CA HIS A 164 15.01 -7.14 -2.63
C HIS A 164 14.53 -7.94 -1.42
N ASP A 165 15.40 -8.19 -0.45
CA ASP A 165 15.11 -8.97 0.76
C ASP A 165 14.38 -10.30 0.48
N GLY A 166 14.77 -11.01 -0.60
CA GLY A 166 14.16 -12.29 -1.00
C GLY A 166 12.86 -12.16 -1.79
N GLU A 167 12.40 -10.94 -2.05
CA GLU A 167 11.20 -10.69 -2.84
C GLU A 167 11.55 -10.23 -4.26
N VAL A 168 10.71 -10.58 -5.23
CA VAL A 168 10.85 -10.14 -6.62
C VAL A 168 10.36 -8.70 -6.73
N ARG A 169 11.17 -7.86 -7.38
CA ARG A 169 10.77 -6.50 -7.73
C ARG A 169 9.89 -6.51 -8.97
N TRP A 170 8.68 -6.03 -8.82
CA TRP A 170 7.73 -5.73 -9.89
C TRP A 170 7.72 -4.24 -10.17
N GLN A 171 7.56 -3.83 -11.41
CA GLN A 171 7.53 -2.41 -11.73
C GLN A 171 6.65 -2.06 -12.92
N ARG A 172 6.21 -0.82 -12.93
CA ARG A 172 5.52 -0.16 -14.04
C ARG A 172 6.07 1.26 -14.19
N THR A 173 6.44 1.64 -15.40
CA THR A 173 6.80 3.01 -15.70
C THR A 173 5.55 3.82 -15.99
N LEU A 174 5.37 4.92 -15.27
CA LEU A 174 4.39 5.95 -15.57
C LEU A 174 5.04 6.97 -16.54
N ARG A 175 4.25 7.77 -17.20
CA ARG A 175 4.73 8.73 -18.22
C ARG A 175 5.60 9.85 -17.67
#